data_27985ddf677ee026692f0552a21e5c38
#
_entry.id   27985ddf677ee026692f0552a21e5c38
#
_cell.length_a   1.000
_cell.length_b   1.000
_cell.length_c   1.000
_cell.angle_alpha   90.00
_cell.angle_beta   90.00
_cell.angle_gamma   90.00
#
_symmetry.space_group_name_H-M   'P 1'
#
loop_
_entity.id
_entity.type
_entity.pdbx_description
1 polymer ?
#
loop_
_entity_poly.entity_id
_entity_poly.type
_entity_poly.pdbx_seq_one_letter_code
_entity_poly.pdbx_strand_id
1 'polypeptide(L)'
;MQFVIYRFRFSAGVHFGAGSLWDGMNTLPADTLFSALCHEAAACGGGEEVERLAAAVRADALRLSDLFPFIGEEFYLPKPLYPVSREQEGDSVVKKSFKKLAYIPASQWSVYLRGKLDPVRAAEQFQGLGSFTMRTMAASRAPEKLDSGDMLPYQGGIYQFRPGNGLYLIAGFAEDGVRQQFEKLLHGLSFSGIGGKRRSGLGRFRVDKVHVPEEMMRGMVDRKG
;
A
#
# COMPACT_ATOMS: atom_id res chain seq x y z
N MET A 1 8.12 -21.84 1.68
CA MET A 1 8.00 -20.37 1.82
C MET A 1 7.02 -20.07 2.93
N GLN A 2 7.40 -19.24 3.90
CA GLN A 2 6.54 -18.78 5.00
C GLN A 2 5.98 -17.40 4.62
N PHE A 3 4.65 -17.21 4.74
CA PHE A 3 4.01 -15.92 4.48
C PHE A 3 3.69 -15.22 5.80
N VAL A 4 3.94 -13.91 5.83
CA VAL A 4 3.70 -13.00 6.95
C VAL A 4 2.98 -11.77 6.44
N ILE A 5 2.01 -11.27 7.21
CA ILE A 5 1.37 -9.98 6.95
C ILE A 5 2.00 -8.92 7.86
N TYR A 6 2.38 -7.79 7.25
CA TYR A 6 2.83 -6.60 7.94
C TYR A 6 1.82 -5.49 7.74
N ARG A 7 1.23 -4.97 8.82
CA ARG A 7 0.33 -3.81 8.79
C ARG A 7 1.12 -2.53 8.99
N PHE A 8 0.91 -1.57 8.10
CA PHE A 8 1.53 -0.24 8.12
C PHE A 8 0.49 0.76 8.61
N ARG A 9 0.69 1.33 9.79
CA ARG A 9 -0.12 2.42 10.33
C ARG A 9 0.65 3.71 10.25
N PHE A 10 0.18 4.60 9.38
CA PHE A 10 0.85 5.87 9.11
C PHE A 10 0.54 6.88 10.22
N SER A 11 1.59 7.50 10.77
CA SER A 11 1.48 8.52 11.82
C SER A 11 1.07 9.90 11.30
N ALA A 12 1.32 10.12 10.00
CA ALA A 12 0.93 11.31 9.25
C ALA A 12 0.35 10.87 7.89
N GLY A 13 -0.08 11.83 7.09
CA GLY A 13 -0.50 11.52 5.73
C GLY A 13 0.61 10.95 4.86
N VAL A 14 0.24 10.40 3.73
CA VAL A 14 1.16 9.88 2.71
C VAL A 14 0.99 10.67 1.40
N HIS A 15 2.08 10.78 0.64
CA HIS A 15 2.04 11.23 -0.74
C HIS A 15 2.59 10.12 -1.63
N PHE A 16 1.70 9.27 -2.13
CA PHE A 16 2.04 8.26 -3.13
C PHE A 16 1.71 8.86 -4.50
N GLY A 17 2.74 9.36 -5.20
CA GLY A 17 2.55 10.11 -6.43
C GLY A 17 1.89 9.28 -7.54
N ALA A 18 0.98 9.91 -8.27
CA ALA A 18 0.30 9.35 -9.44
C ALA A 18 0.59 10.16 -10.72
N GLY A 19 1.73 10.86 -10.76
CA GLY A 19 2.18 11.63 -11.92
C GLY A 19 2.14 13.15 -11.74
N SER A 20 1.29 13.68 -10.87
CA SER A 20 1.23 15.10 -10.53
C SER A 20 1.39 15.37 -9.03
N LEU A 21 1.69 16.61 -8.65
CA LEU A 21 1.85 16.98 -7.24
C LEU A 21 0.55 16.95 -6.44
N TRP A 22 -0.58 17.12 -7.11
CA TRP A 22 -1.92 17.12 -6.49
C TRP A 22 -2.62 15.77 -6.57
N ASP A 23 -2.14 14.85 -7.40
CA ASP A 23 -2.66 13.49 -7.48
C ASP A 23 -1.93 12.59 -6.49
N GLY A 24 -2.64 11.59 -5.99
CA GLY A 24 -2.06 10.59 -5.11
C GLY A 24 -2.86 9.30 -5.14
N MET A 25 -2.17 8.22 -4.80
CA MET A 25 -2.79 6.91 -4.55
C MET A 25 -2.93 6.70 -3.06
N ASN A 26 -3.87 5.86 -2.68
CA ASN A 26 -4.05 5.38 -1.30
C ASN A 26 -3.47 3.98 -1.08
N THR A 27 -2.75 3.45 -2.06
CA THR A 27 -2.04 2.17 -2.06
C THR A 27 -0.66 2.35 -2.64
N LEU A 28 0.23 1.40 -2.44
CA LEU A 28 1.60 1.48 -2.92
C LEU A 28 1.98 0.20 -3.68
N PRO A 29 2.47 0.29 -4.93
CA PRO A 29 2.98 -0.86 -5.68
C PRO A 29 4.21 -1.50 -5.02
N ALA A 30 4.36 -2.81 -5.22
CA ALA A 30 5.46 -3.61 -4.69
C ALA A 30 6.84 -3.11 -5.17
N ASP A 31 6.94 -2.68 -6.42
CA ASP A 31 8.17 -2.13 -7.01
C ASP A 31 8.61 -0.83 -6.31
N THR A 32 7.66 0.02 -5.96
CA THR A 32 7.91 1.25 -5.22
C THR A 32 8.35 0.96 -3.78
N LEU A 33 7.74 -0.02 -3.12
CA LEU A 33 8.19 -0.50 -1.81
C LEU A 33 9.60 -1.08 -1.91
N PHE A 34 9.86 -1.93 -2.91
CA PHE A 34 11.16 -2.55 -3.12
C PHE A 34 12.25 -1.49 -3.37
N SER A 35 11.96 -0.49 -4.20
CA SER A 35 12.85 0.65 -4.41
C SER A 35 13.16 1.39 -3.11
N ALA A 36 12.15 1.62 -2.26
CA ALA A 36 12.36 2.26 -0.96
C ALA A 36 13.23 1.42 -0.02
N LEU A 37 13.06 0.09 -0.03
CA LEU A 37 13.91 -0.85 0.73
C LEU A 37 15.35 -0.86 0.19
N CYS A 38 15.57 -0.76 -1.13
CA CYS A 38 16.91 -0.63 -1.71
C CYS A 38 17.60 0.67 -1.26
N HIS A 39 16.87 1.78 -1.17
CA HIS A 39 17.41 3.03 -0.62
C HIS A 39 17.80 2.89 0.86
N GLU A 40 16.99 2.20 1.65
CA GLU A 40 17.31 1.93 3.05
C GLU A 40 18.52 1.00 3.18
N ALA A 41 18.60 -0.05 2.36
CA ALA A 41 19.74 -0.96 2.30
C ALA A 41 21.03 -0.22 1.94
N ALA A 42 20.99 0.66 0.95
CA ALA A 42 22.13 1.49 0.56
C ALA A 42 22.61 2.41 1.71
N ALA A 43 21.67 2.96 2.48
CA ALA A 43 21.98 3.81 3.62
C ALA A 43 22.57 3.02 4.80
N CYS A 44 22.17 1.76 5.01
CA CYS A 44 22.58 0.93 6.13
C CYS A 44 23.88 0.15 5.87
N GLY A 45 24.12 -0.33 4.64
CA GLY A 45 25.22 -1.23 4.32
C GLY A 45 25.79 -1.10 2.91
N GLY A 46 25.46 0.00 2.22
CA GLY A 46 26.00 0.28 0.89
C GLY A 46 25.52 -0.70 -0.19
N GLY A 47 26.34 -0.83 -1.24
CA GLY A 47 26.01 -1.67 -2.41
C GLY A 47 25.84 -3.16 -2.10
N GLU A 48 26.57 -3.69 -1.14
CA GLU A 48 26.49 -5.10 -0.75
C GLU A 48 25.11 -5.46 -0.17
N GLU A 49 24.54 -4.59 0.65
CA GLU A 49 23.22 -4.83 1.24
C GLU A 49 22.12 -4.71 0.20
N VAL A 50 22.26 -3.79 -0.77
CA VAL A 50 21.33 -3.70 -1.92
C VAL A 50 21.41 -4.96 -2.76
N GLU A 51 22.61 -5.45 -3.08
CA GLU A 51 22.79 -6.66 -3.89
C GLU A 51 22.24 -7.90 -3.18
N ARG A 52 22.43 -8.00 -1.85
CA ARG A 52 21.86 -9.10 -1.04
C ARG A 52 20.33 -9.11 -1.10
N LEU A 53 19.71 -7.93 -0.97
CA LEU A 53 18.25 -7.80 -1.09
C LEU A 53 17.77 -8.16 -2.50
N ALA A 54 18.45 -7.68 -3.53
CA ALA A 54 18.13 -7.99 -4.93
C ALA A 54 18.32 -9.47 -5.26
N ALA A 55 19.38 -10.09 -4.74
CA ALA A 55 19.62 -11.52 -4.90
C ALA A 55 18.51 -12.37 -4.26
N ALA A 56 18.00 -11.98 -3.09
CA ALA A 56 16.89 -12.68 -2.44
C ALA A 56 15.61 -12.68 -3.31
N VAL A 57 15.32 -11.57 -4.00
CA VAL A 57 14.19 -11.51 -4.94
C VAL A 57 14.45 -12.34 -6.19
N ARG A 58 15.64 -12.24 -6.80
CA ARG A 58 16.00 -13.03 -7.99
C ARG A 58 16.00 -14.54 -7.73
N ALA A 59 16.38 -14.96 -6.53
CA ALA A 59 16.36 -16.35 -6.10
C ALA A 59 14.98 -16.84 -5.63
N ASP A 60 13.94 -16.00 -5.76
CA ASP A 60 12.59 -16.29 -5.25
C ASP A 60 12.55 -16.59 -3.74
N ALA A 61 13.54 -16.12 -2.99
CA ALA A 61 13.64 -16.25 -1.55
C ALA A 61 12.85 -15.15 -0.80
N LEU A 62 12.55 -14.04 -1.47
CA LEU A 62 11.71 -12.94 -1.01
C LEU A 62 10.62 -12.65 -2.04
N ARG A 63 9.36 -12.69 -1.62
CA ARG A 63 8.20 -12.26 -2.41
C ARG A 63 7.46 -11.15 -1.69
N LEU A 64 7.05 -10.13 -2.42
CA LEU A 64 6.31 -8.99 -1.87
C LEU A 64 5.03 -8.78 -2.69
N SER A 65 3.91 -8.56 -2.00
CA SER A 65 2.71 -8.02 -2.64
C SER A 65 2.80 -6.50 -2.77
N ASP A 66 1.85 -5.89 -3.48
CA ASP A 66 1.55 -4.48 -3.28
C ASP A 66 1.08 -4.25 -1.83
N LEU A 67 1.11 -2.99 -1.39
CA LEU A 67 0.48 -2.60 -0.13
C LEU A 67 -1.00 -2.38 -0.37
N PHE A 68 -1.81 -3.27 0.18
CA PHE A 68 -3.27 -3.25 0.07
C PHE A 68 -3.92 -2.60 1.30
N PRO A 69 -5.13 -2.04 1.19
CA PRO A 69 -5.81 -1.39 2.30
C PRO A 69 -6.29 -2.36 3.38
N PHE A 70 -6.32 -1.87 4.64
CA PHE A 70 -7.12 -2.47 5.70
C PHE A 70 -7.89 -1.39 6.46
N ILE A 71 -9.08 -1.73 6.95
CA ILE A 71 -9.96 -0.87 7.74
C ILE A 71 -10.29 -1.60 9.05
N GLY A 72 -9.79 -1.11 10.18
CA GLY A 72 -9.87 -1.83 11.45
C GLY A 72 -9.16 -3.18 11.37
N GLU A 73 -9.92 -4.27 11.47
CA GLU A 73 -9.40 -5.63 11.33
C GLU A 73 -9.72 -6.26 9.95
N GLU A 74 -10.49 -5.57 9.09
CA GLU A 74 -10.86 -6.06 7.77
C GLU A 74 -9.75 -5.77 6.75
N PHE A 75 -9.24 -6.80 6.10
CA PHE A 75 -8.31 -6.71 4.98
C PHE A 75 -9.07 -6.58 3.67
N TYR A 76 -8.52 -5.81 2.74
CA TYR A 76 -9.10 -5.62 1.42
C TYR A 76 -8.17 -6.17 0.34
N LEU A 77 -8.70 -6.97 -0.56
CA LEU A 77 -7.99 -7.55 -1.71
C LEU A 77 -8.35 -6.78 -2.99
N PRO A 78 -7.43 -6.66 -3.95
CA PRO A 78 -7.75 -6.04 -5.22
C PRO A 78 -8.83 -6.84 -5.94
N LYS A 79 -9.79 -6.14 -6.53
CA LYS A 79 -10.84 -6.79 -7.32
C LYS A 79 -10.21 -7.54 -8.49
N PRO A 80 -10.47 -8.85 -8.64
CA PRO A 80 -9.92 -9.61 -9.73
C PRO A 80 -10.52 -9.15 -11.07
N LEU A 81 -9.72 -9.23 -12.12
CA LEU A 81 -10.16 -8.94 -13.50
C LEU A 81 -11.02 -10.07 -14.08
N TYR A 82 -11.22 -11.14 -13.33
CA TYR A 82 -12.05 -12.26 -13.74
C TYR A 82 -13.53 -11.85 -13.82
N PRO A 83 -14.24 -12.16 -14.92
CA PRO A 83 -15.66 -11.87 -15.03
C PRO A 83 -16.46 -12.71 -14.05
N VAL A 84 -17.13 -12.07 -13.11
CA VAL A 84 -18.06 -12.72 -12.18
C VAL A 84 -19.45 -12.57 -12.76
N SER A 85 -20.10 -13.70 -13.04
CA SER A 85 -21.49 -13.74 -13.44
C SER A 85 -22.39 -13.28 -12.29
N ARG A 86 -23.27 -12.32 -12.55
CA ARG A 86 -24.23 -11.83 -11.58
C ARG A 86 -25.59 -12.47 -11.82
N GLU A 87 -26.22 -12.93 -10.75
CA GLU A 87 -27.57 -13.50 -10.81
C GLU A 87 -28.65 -12.42 -11.13
N GLN A 88 -28.35 -11.14 -10.88
CA GLN A 88 -29.28 -10.05 -11.18
C GLN A 88 -28.58 -8.93 -11.93
N GLU A 89 -29.19 -8.47 -13.02
CA GLU A 89 -28.85 -7.21 -13.65
C GLU A 89 -29.34 -6.06 -12.76
N GLY A 90 -28.42 -5.54 -11.92
CA GLY A 90 -28.69 -4.36 -11.10
C GLY A 90 -28.99 -3.12 -11.94
N ASP A 91 -29.61 -2.14 -11.33
CA ASP A 91 -29.90 -0.85 -11.95
C ASP A 91 -28.57 -0.11 -12.31
N SER A 92 -28.69 1.05 -12.93
CA SER A 92 -27.57 1.89 -13.36
C SER A 92 -26.60 2.24 -12.21
N VAL A 93 -27.11 2.43 -10.97
CA VAL A 93 -26.32 2.79 -9.79
C VAL A 93 -25.45 1.62 -9.36
N VAL A 94 -26.02 0.43 -9.28
CA VAL A 94 -25.31 -0.81 -8.92
C VAL A 94 -24.22 -1.12 -9.94
N LYS A 95 -24.50 -0.99 -11.25
CA LYS A 95 -23.51 -1.19 -12.32
C LYS A 95 -22.33 -0.21 -12.21
N LYS A 96 -22.60 1.08 -11.92
CA LYS A 96 -21.57 2.11 -11.73
C LYS A 96 -20.74 1.86 -10.49
N SER A 97 -21.36 1.52 -9.36
CA SER A 97 -20.67 1.22 -8.11
C SER A 97 -19.75 0.01 -8.27
N PHE A 98 -20.19 -1.04 -8.94
CA PHE A 98 -19.34 -2.21 -9.21
C PHE A 98 -18.13 -1.90 -10.10
N LYS A 99 -18.29 -1.03 -11.12
CA LYS A 99 -17.16 -0.60 -11.95
C LYS A 99 -16.11 0.18 -11.15
N LYS A 100 -16.56 1.01 -10.21
CA LYS A 100 -15.70 1.84 -9.36
C LYS A 100 -15.06 1.06 -8.21
N LEU A 101 -15.58 -0.11 -7.87
CA LEU A 101 -15.06 -0.93 -6.79
C LEU A 101 -13.69 -1.47 -7.20
N ALA A 102 -12.63 -1.00 -6.53
CA ALA A 102 -11.25 -1.42 -6.76
C ALA A 102 -10.80 -2.54 -5.81
N TYR A 103 -11.39 -2.57 -4.61
CA TYR A 103 -11.01 -3.48 -3.53
C TYR A 103 -12.23 -4.19 -2.95
N ILE A 104 -12.06 -5.46 -2.56
CA ILE A 104 -13.09 -6.33 -1.99
C ILE A 104 -12.67 -6.68 -0.56
N PRO A 105 -13.57 -6.57 0.45
CA PRO A 105 -13.28 -7.09 1.78
C PRO A 105 -12.93 -8.58 1.73
N ALA A 106 -11.87 -9.01 2.40
CA ALA A 106 -11.44 -10.40 2.40
C ALA A 106 -12.53 -11.34 2.96
N SER A 107 -13.24 -10.90 4.00
CA SER A 107 -14.39 -11.61 4.57
C SER A 107 -15.54 -11.82 3.58
N GLN A 108 -15.66 -10.98 2.55
CA GLN A 108 -16.70 -11.06 1.53
C GLN A 108 -16.20 -11.64 0.20
N TRP A 109 -14.98 -12.16 0.15
CA TRP A 109 -14.38 -12.69 -1.07
C TRP A 109 -15.22 -13.78 -1.73
N SER A 110 -15.67 -14.76 -0.95
CA SER A 110 -16.52 -15.85 -1.45
C SER A 110 -17.91 -15.35 -1.91
N VAL A 111 -18.45 -14.32 -1.28
CA VAL A 111 -19.71 -13.66 -1.68
C VAL A 111 -19.53 -12.95 -3.02
N TYR A 112 -18.40 -12.26 -3.19
CA TYR A 112 -18.04 -11.64 -4.46
C TYR A 112 -17.92 -12.67 -5.60
N LEU A 113 -17.19 -13.76 -5.40
CA LEU A 113 -17.02 -14.80 -6.42
C LEU A 113 -18.33 -15.44 -6.85
N ARG A 114 -19.34 -15.50 -5.97
CA ARG A 114 -20.70 -15.96 -6.28
C ARG A 114 -21.59 -14.88 -6.91
N GLY A 115 -21.06 -13.69 -7.19
CA GLY A 115 -21.83 -12.58 -7.80
C GLY A 115 -22.86 -11.91 -6.88
N LYS A 116 -22.80 -12.17 -5.57
CA LYS A 116 -23.78 -11.73 -4.56
C LYS A 116 -23.34 -10.54 -3.72
N LEU A 117 -22.12 -10.00 -3.96
CA LEU A 117 -21.65 -8.82 -3.24
C LEU A 117 -22.50 -7.59 -3.57
N ASP A 118 -22.93 -6.87 -2.54
CA ASP A 118 -23.51 -5.53 -2.69
C ASP A 118 -22.38 -4.50 -2.94
N PRO A 119 -22.24 -3.97 -4.16
CA PRO A 119 -21.14 -3.08 -4.48
C PRO A 119 -21.33 -1.67 -3.92
N VAL A 120 -22.54 -1.25 -3.62
CA VAL A 120 -22.84 0.08 -3.05
C VAL A 120 -22.35 0.09 -1.61
N ARG A 121 -22.80 -0.88 -0.82
CA ARG A 121 -22.38 -1.03 0.58
C ARG A 121 -20.86 -1.24 0.70
N ALA A 122 -20.25 -2.05 -0.17
CA ALA A 122 -18.81 -2.26 -0.17
C ALA A 122 -18.02 -0.98 -0.50
N ALA A 123 -18.53 -0.16 -1.44
CA ALA A 123 -17.91 1.12 -1.76
C ALA A 123 -18.05 2.14 -0.62
N GLU A 124 -19.19 2.20 0.07
CA GLU A 124 -19.40 3.05 1.24
C GLU A 124 -18.47 2.66 2.40
N GLN A 125 -18.33 1.37 2.69
CA GLN A 125 -17.41 0.86 3.70
C GLN A 125 -15.96 1.26 3.38
N PHE A 126 -15.57 1.15 2.10
CA PHE A 126 -14.21 1.50 1.66
C PHE A 126 -13.89 2.99 1.80
N GLN A 127 -14.88 3.89 1.71
CA GLN A 127 -14.68 5.32 2.00
C GLN A 127 -14.24 5.59 3.44
N GLY A 128 -14.47 4.63 4.34
CA GLY A 128 -13.95 4.64 5.71
C GLY A 128 -12.44 4.59 5.82
N LEU A 129 -11.70 4.20 4.78
CA LEU A 129 -10.24 4.07 4.80
C LEU A 129 -9.53 5.37 5.18
N GLY A 130 -9.92 6.49 4.57
CA GLY A 130 -9.27 7.80 4.75
C GLY A 130 -9.81 8.82 3.77
N SER A 131 -9.08 9.91 3.61
CA SER A 131 -9.45 11.00 2.69
C SER A 131 -8.23 11.66 2.06
N PHE A 132 -8.42 12.20 0.85
CA PHE A 132 -7.47 13.10 0.22
C PHE A 132 -7.66 14.52 0.75
N THR A 133 -6.54 15.18 1.03
CA THR A 133 -6.49 16.59 1.43
C THR A 133 -5.40 17.29 0.63
N MET A 134 -5.62 18.56 0.32
CA MET A 134 -4.61 19.44 -0.25
C MET A 134 -3.89 20.19 0.88
N ARG A 135 -2.56 20.14 0.88
CA ARG A 135 -1.75 20.90 1.84
C ARG A 135 -0.85 21.89 1.11
N THR A 136 -0.87 23.12 1.54
CA THR A 136 0.11 24.12 1.10
C THR A 136 1.46 23.83 1.75
N MET A 137 2.49 23.73 0.94
CA MET A 137 3.87 23.48 1.34
C MET A 137 4.77 24.58 0.80
N ALA A 138 5.87 24.87 1.48
CA ALA A 138 6.90 25.78 0.98
C ALA A 138 8.06 24.97 0.38
N ALA A 139 8.56 25.39 -0.77
CA ALA A 139 9.76 24.82 -1.35
C ALA A 139 10.98 25.26 -0.54
N SER A 140 11.83 24.31 -0.09
CA SER A 140 13.06 24.63 0.66
C SER A 140 14.20 25.14 -0.21
N ARG A 141 14.03 25.18 -1.54
CA ARG A 141 14.96 25.77 -2.50
C ARG A 141 14.17 26.67 -3.44
N ALA A 142 14.38 27.97 -3.33
CA ALA A 142 14.03 28.89 -4.40
C ALA A 142 14.89 28.54 -5.64
N PRO A 143 14.36 28.60 -6.87
CA PRO A 143 15.20 28.61 -8.06
C PRO A 143 16.16 29.80 -7.91
N GLU A 144 17.44 29.61 -8.27
CA GLU A 144 18.51 30.60 -8.17
C GLU A 144 18.25 31.97 -8.88
N LYS A 145 17.07 32.17 -9.45
CA LYS A 145 16.66 33.34 -10.24
C LYS A 145 15.58 34.21 -9.59
N LEU A 146 15.18 33.97 -8.34
CA LEU A 146 14.31 34.91 -7.64
C LEU A 146 15.13 35.77 -6.69
N ASP A 147 15.40 37.00 -7.10
CA ASP A 147 16.11 38.04 -6.33
C ASP A 147 15.43 38.41 -4.99
N SER A 148 14.25 37.83 -4.69
CA SER A 148 13.46 38.20 -3.51
C SER A 148 13.55 37.22 -2.34
N GLY A 149 14.22 36.08 -2.48
CA GLY A 149 14.28 35.09 -1.38
C GLY A 149 12.95 34.50 -0.97
N ASP A 150 11.86 34.76 -1.68
CA ASP A 150 10.52 34.32 -1.37
C ASP A 150 10.33 32.87 -1.73
N MET A 151 9.99 32.06 -0.73
CA MET A 151 9.59 30.65 -0.91
C MET A 151 8.20 30.60 -1.55
N LEU A 152 8.11 30.16 -2.82
CA LEU A 152 6.82 29.99 -3.47
C LEU A 152 6.05 28.82 -2.85
N PRO A 153 4.85 29.08 -2.31
CA PRO A 153 4.01 28.01 -1.82
C PRO A 153 3.50 27.15 -3.00
N TYR A 154 3.45 25.85 -2.80
CA TYR A 154 2.84 24.92 -3.75
C TYR A 154 1.86 23.99 -3.04
N GLN A 155 0.87 23.51 -3.79
CA GLN A 155 -0.13 22.57 -3.29
C GLN A 155 0.37 21.14 -3.48
N GLY A 156 0.21 20.31 -2.44
CA GLY A 156 0.50 18.87 -2.50
C GLY A 156 -0.70 18.05 -2.05
N GLY A 157 -1.07 17.04 -2.86
CA GLY A 157 -2.11 16.09 -2.49
C GLY A 157 -1.57 15.10 -1.46
N ILE A 158 -2.28 14.92 -0.36
CA ILE A 158 -1.94 14.00 0.73
C ILE A 158 -3.13 13.11 0.99
N TYR A 159 -2.89 11.80 1.06
CA TYR A 159 -3.88 10.86 1.59
C TYR A 159 -3.67 10.66 3.08
N GLN A 160 -4.72 10.84 3.86
CA GLN A 160 -4.71 10.64 5.30
C GLN A 160 -5.61 9.47 5.67
N PHE A 161 -5.00 8.41 6.22
CA PHE A 161 -5.73 7.28 6.77
C PHE A 161 -6.47 7.67 8.05
N ARG A 162 -7.68 7.16 8.23
CA ARG A 162 -8.39 7.31 9.51
C ARG A 162 -7.69 6.49 10.61
N PRO A 163 -7.80 6.89 11.89
CA PRO A 163 -7.26 6.12 13.00
C PRO A 163 -7.70 4.65 12.95
N GLY A 164 -6.76 3.74 13.16
CA GLY A 164 -6.99 2.30 13.09
C GLY A 164 -6.84 1.69 11.68
N ASN A 165 -6.78 2.49 10.64
CA ASN A 165 -6.66 2.05 9.25
C ASN A 165 -5.24 2.22 8.71
N GLY A 166 -4.96 1.60 7.57
CA GLY A 166 -3.67 1.70 6.92
C GLY A 166 -3.54 0.79 5.71
N LEU A 167 -2.30 0.38 5.45
CA LEU A 167 -1.96 -0.57 4.39
C LEU A 167 -1.33 -1.83 4.98
N TYR A 168 -1.45 -2.93 4.28
CA TYR A 168 -0.76 -4.17 4.64
C TYR A 168 -0.01 -4.75 3.45
N LEU A 169 1.07 -5.44 3.77
CA LEU A 169 1.92 -6.18 2.86
C LEU A 169 1.83 -7.67 3.18
N ILE A 170 1.73 -8.49 2.15
CA ILE A 170 1.97 -9.93 2.27
C ILE A 170 3.40 -10.17 1.78
N ALA A 171 4.26 -10.65 2.67
CA ALA A 171 5.62 -11.01 2.33
C ALA A 171 5.84 -12.51 2.50
N GLY A 172 6.49 -13.13 1.52
CA GLY A 172 6.87 -14.54 1.55
C GLY A 172 8.38 -14.67 1.69
N PHE A 173 8.83 -15.57 2.57
CA PHE A 173 10.24 -15.82 2.88
C PHE A 173 10.56 -17.30 2.73
N ALA A 174 11.62 -17.63 1.98
CA ALA A 174 12.13 -19.00 1.91
C ALA A 174 12.87 -19.40 3.19
N GLU A 175 13.59 -18.44 3.80
CA GLU A 175 14.48 -18.63 4.93
C GLU A 175 14.35 -17.53 5.98
N ASP A 176 14.64 -17.86 7.24
CA ASP A 176 14.59 -16.91 8.35
C ASP A 176 15.61 -15.77 8.21
N GLY A 177 16.78 -16.03 7.64
CA GLY A 177 17.80 -15.01 7.39
C GLY A 177 17.31 -13.89 6.48
N VAL A 178 16.60 -14.25 5.40
CA VAL A 178 15.98 -13.28 4.47
C VAL A 178 14.90 -12.47 5.18
N ARG A 179 14.10 -13.12 6.04
CA ARG A 179 13.09 -12.43 6.84
C ARG A 179 13.70 -11.42 7.80
N GLN A 180 14.75 -11.79 8.53
CA GLN A 180 15.42 -10.91 9.48
C GLN A 180 16.03 -9.69 8.79
N GLN A 181 16.67 -9.88 7.63
CA GLN A 181 17.18 -8.79 6.81
C GLN A 181 16.09 -7.85 6.37
N PHE A 182 15.00 -8.40 5.81
CA PHE A 182 13.84 -7.62 5.38
C PHE A 182 13.24 -6.81 6.54
N GLU A 183 13.03 -7.43 7.71
CA GLU A 183 12.46 -6.77 8.88
C GLU A 183 13.35 -5.65 9.42
N LYS A 184 14.68 -5.81 9.38
CA LYS A 184 15.65 -4.77 9.72
C LYS A 184 15.50 -3.56 8.80
N LEU A 185 15.44 -3.79 7.49
CA LEU A 185 15.25 -2.73 6.50
C LEU A 185 13.88 -2.06 6.63
N LEU A 186 12.83 -2.84 6.84
CA LEU A 186 11.48 -2.34 7.04
C LEU A 186 11.37 -1.47 8.31
N HIS A 187 12.08 -1.85 9.37
CA HIS A 187 12.17 -1.05 10.59
C HIS A 187 12.85 0.31 10.32
N GLY A 188 14.01 0.34 9.64
CA GLY A 188 14.66 1.59 9.24
C GLY A 188 13.74 2.46 8.37
N LEU A 189 13.09 1.84 7.36
CA LEU A 189 12.17 2.52 6.48
C LEU A 189 10.96 3.13 7.23
N SER A 190 10.54 2.54 8.35
CA SER A 190 9.43 3.08 9.14
C SER A 190 9.70 4.48 9.70
N PHE A 191 10.96 4.80 9.99
CA PHE A 191 11.43 6.13 10.41
C PHE A 191 11.74 7.06 9.25
N SER A 192 12.39 6.52 8.19
CA SER A 192 12.72 7.28 6.97
C SER A 192 11.46 7.69 6.22
N GLY A 193 10.39 6.89 6.33
CA GLY A 193 9.12 7.06 5.63
C GLY A 193 9.15 6.55 4.19
N ILE A 194 7.96 6.32 3.64
CA ILE A 194 7.75 5.82 2.28
C ILE A 194 6.93 6.80 1.44
N GLY A 195 7.20 6.86 0.15
CA GLY A 195 6.54 7.79 -0.79
C GLY A 195 7.26 9.13 -0.89
N GLY A 196 6.57 10.12 -1.42
CA GLY A 196 7.07 11.48 -1.60
C GLY A 196 6.98 12.33 -0.32
N LYS A 197 7.69 13.47 -0.32
CA LYS A 197 7.61 14.47 0.75
C LYS A 197 8.03 13.96 2.15
N ARG A 198 8.87 12.94 2.22
CA ARG A 198 9.38 12.33 3.47
C ARG A 198 10.06 13.35 4.39
N ARG A 199 10.78 14.33 3.83
CA ARG A 199 11.41 15.44 4.59
C ARG A 199 10.41 16.32 5.32
N SER A 200 9.14 16.34 4.89
CA SER A 200 8.05 17.04 5.56
C SER A 200 7.32 16.16 6.59
N GLY A 201 7.88 15.00 6.95
CA GLY A 201 7.33 14.07 7.94
C GLY A 201 6.25 13.14 7.41
N LEU A 202 5.95 13.18 6.10
CA LEU A 202 4.97 12.27 5.49
C LEU A 202 5.54 10.87 5.29
N GLY A 203 4.65 9.89 5.25
CA GLY A 203 5.00 8.51 4.95
C GLY A 203 5.66 7.72 6.08
N ARG A 204 5.83 8.29 7.29
CA ARG A 204 6.30 7.54 8.47
C ARG A 204 5.20 6.64 9.00
N PHE A 205 5.57 5.45 9.44
CA PHE A 205 4.61 4.44 9.85
C PHE A 205 5.11 3.59 11.01
N ARG A 206 4.18 2.89 11.66
CA ARG A 206 4.46 1.76 12.56
C ARG A 206 4.12 0.47 11.84
N VAL A 207 4.87 -0.59 12.13
CA VAL A 207 4.65 -1.91 11.56
C VAL A 207 4.26 -2.89 12.65
N ASP A 208 3.14 -3.56 12.43
CA ASP A 208 2.70 -4.68 13.26
C ASP A 208 2.70 -5.96 12.41
N LYS A 209 3.24 -7.06 12.94
CA LYS A 209 3.10 -8.40 12.32
C LYS A 209 1.76 -9.00 12.71
N VAL A 210 1.12 -9.63 11.73
CA VAL A 210 -0.15 -10.34 11.94
C VAL A 210 -0.06 -11.71 11.30
N HIS A 211 -0.69 -12.69 11.92
CA HIS A 211 -0.86 -13.98 11.27
C HIS A 211 -1.78 -13.82 10.04
N VAL A 212 -1.46 -14.56 8.97
CA VAL A 212 -2.30 -14.56 7.76
C VAL A 212 -3.65 -15.20 8.12
N PRO A 213 -4.77 -14.48 7.97
CA PRO A 213 -6.09 -15.06 8.22
C PRO A 213 -6.35 -16.28 7.33
N GLU A 214 -7.00 -17.32 7.86
CA GLU A 214 -7.27 -18.56 7.11
C GLU A 214 -8.05 -18.30 5.82
N GLU A 215 -8.94 -17.35 5.81
CA GLU A 215 -9.73 -16.95 4.64
C GLU A 215 -8.85 -16.44 3.48
N MET A 216 -7.79 -15.70 3.81
CA MET A 216 -6.82 -15.22 2.83
C MET A 216 -5.92 -16.37 2.35
N MET A 217 -5.56 -17.31 3.23
CA MET A 217 -4.77 -18.49 2.88
C MET A 217 -5.53 -19.39 1.89
N ARG A 218 -6.81 -19.62 2.08
CA ARG A 218 -7.65 -20.41 1.14
C ARG A 218 -7.65 -19.81 -0.25
N GLY A 219 -7.81 -18.49 -0.37
CA GLY A 219 -7.77 -17.78 -1.67
C GLY A 219 -6.41 -17.80 -2.37
N MET A 220 -5.31 -18.07 -1.64
CA MET A 220 -3.95 -18.22 -2.20
C MET A 220 -3.62 -19.65 -2.62
N VAL A 221 -4.24 -20.66 -1.98
CA VAL A 221 -3.93 -22.08 -2.19
C VAL A 221 -4.77 -22.68 -3.33
N ASP A 222 -5.99 -22.21 -3.57
CA ASP A 222 -6.90 -22.73 -4.60
C ASP A 222 -6.46 -22.43 -6.06
N ARG A 223 -5.24 -21.95 -6.28
CA ARG A 223 -4.63 -21.77 -7.62
C ARG A 223 -3.76 -22.97 -8.07
N LYS A 224 -4.04 -24.17 -7.59
CA LYS A 224 -3.53 -25.41 -8.20
C LYS A 224 -4.68 -26.06 -8.96
N GLY A 225 -4.93 -25.56 -10.16
CA GLY A 225 -5.84 -26.13 -11.13
C GLY A 225 -5.47 -25.55 -12.49
#